data_2b884cacf914adb03651190a2c2c8938
#
_entry.id   2b884cacf914adb03651190a2c2c8938
#
_cell.length_a   1.000
_cell.length_b   1.000
_cell.length_c   1.000
_cell.angle_alpha   90.00
_cell.angle_beta   90.00
_cell.angle_gamma   90.00
#
_symmetry.space_group_name_H-M   'P 1'
#
loop_
_entity.id
_entity.type
_entity.pdbx_description
1 polymer ?
#
loop_
_entity_poly.entity_id
_entity_poly.type
_entity_poly.pdbx_seq_one_letter_code
_entity_poly.pdbx_strand_id
1 'polypeptide(L)'
;MSFLSPMVLAGLAALGIPVAIHLLNKFRVRKTDWGAMRFLHEVVQTNQRRVQLDDLLLLILRCLLVAVAVCAFARPVLKGPGGSGSTSGPIAAAILLDNSASMGQTGGALNRFEMAKAAIRDWLAGVDAQSQVALYLVSNRPTPLVGKPSGDFGLLRKALDDAALSDDGSDLIQGVQLAAQSLKSITGRPKEIRIYTDGQAATLLHHDALKKLALDYPDVVIRPILIGGKGEDNLGIVTFRAEDGIASVGQPCRFRIEVINSGASTATELKINLMLDGTTPAGTATIPLIGSGETQGVTIPVSFTTPGPHCITASIPLDGFAADNQRTAAVEVIRRMDVVIAQNETGEQSGFFISRALVPLAPEQASRYYLAPQFMLPAELPAALSIPPENRPAVVFLCDPGPLLPNVTSALNAYVNDGGNLVIFPGSHSDVSTWSDDPAFTQLLPATLGPIIETTANQPLTWQSRGFSHPITAFWNDAANGNLATVTFNRYFPLTLKPGASANVIAALSGGQPAVVASSYSKGTVLLFNASCSAVHISF
;
A
#
# COMPACT_ATOMS: atom_id res chain seq x y z
N MET A 1 38.27 -22.15 -13.19
CA MET A 1 38.45 -21.05 -12.20
C MET A 1 38.57 -19.75 -12.98
N SER A 2 37.71 -18.77 -12.68
CA SER A 2 37.81 -17.41 -13.18
C SER A 2 37.97 -16.46 -11.98
N PHE A 3 38.69 -15.35 -12.17
CA PHE A 3 38.85 -14.33 -11.13
C PHE A 3 37.99 -13.11 -11.50
N LEU A 4 37.23 -12.59 -10.53
CA LEU A 4 36.40 -11.38 -10.76
C LEU A 4 37.28 -10.14 -11.04
N SER A 5 38.47 -10.09 -10.46
CA SER A 5 39.41 -8.97 -10.60
C SER A 5 40.82 -9.48 -10.96
N PRO A 6 41.06 -9.88 -12.25
CA PRO A 6 42.31 -10.47 -12.66
C PRO A 6 43.51 -9.52 -12.50
N MET A 7 43.32 -8.20 -12.55
CA MET A 7 44.37 -7.21 -12.33
C MET A 7 44.97 -7.27 -10.91
N VAL A 8 44.21 -7.73 -9.90
CA VAL A 8 44.72 -7.87 -8.52
C VAL A 8 45.81 -8.96 -8.42
N LEU A 9 45.81 -9.93 -9.35
CA LEU A 9 46.87 -10.95 -9.40
C LEU A 9 48.27 -10.36 -9.68
N ALA A 10 48.38 -9.15 -10.24
CA ALA A 10 49.63 -8.41 -10.34
C ALA A 10 50.23 -8.12 -8.96
N GLY A 11 49.41 -8.09 -7.91
CA GLY A 11 49.85 -7.99 -6.52
C GLY A 11 50.73 -9.16 -6.03
N LEU A 12 50.78 -10.30 -6.74
CA LEU A 12 51.73 -11.38 -6.47
C LEU A 12 53.20 -10.93 -6.62
N ALA A 13 53.45 -9.86 -7.34
CA ALA A 13 54.80 -9.26 -7.39
C ALA A 13 55.27 -8.79 -5.99
N ALA A 14 54.35 -8.50 -5.08
CA ALA A 14 54.67 -8.15 -3.68
C ALA A 14 55.28 -9.33 -2.89
N LEU A 15 55.24 -10.57 -3.39
CA LEU A 15 55.98 -11.70 -2.84
C LEU A 15 57.51 -11.47 -2.87
N GLY A 16 57.99 -10.62 -3.78
CA GLY A 16 59.38 -10.21 -3.84
C GLY A 16 59.85 -9.45 -2.60
N ILE A 17 58.97 -8.78 -1.87
CA ILE A 17 59.30 -7.96 -0.72
C ILE A 17 59.82 -8.81 0.49
N PRO A 18 59.10 -9.84 0.96
CA PRO A 18 59.58 -10.73 2.01
C PRO A 18 60.89 -11.43 1.64
N VAL A 19 61.03 -11.84 0.36
CA VAL A 19 62.22 -12.50 -0.16
C VAL A 19 63.42 -11.53 -0.16
N ALA A 20 63.21 -10.29 -0.64
CA ALA A 20 64.27 -9.27 -0.64
C ALA A 20 64.73 -8.91 0.78
N ILE A 21 63.78 -8.76 1.73
CA ILE A 21 64.10 -8.48 3.15
C ILE A 21 64.90 -9.66 3.75
N HIS A 22 64.52 -10.90 3.47
CA HIS A 22 65.24 -12.09 3.94
C HIS A 22 66.64 -12.15 3.40
N LEU A 23 66.88 -11.89 2.12
CA LEU A 23 68.20 -11.86 1.48
C LEU A 23 69.07 -10.73 2.05
N LEU A 24 68.51 -9.52 2.21
CA LEU A 24 69.22 -8.37 2.76
C LEU A 24 69.66 -8.61 4.22
N ASN A 25 68.82 -9.30 5.02
CA ASN A 25 69.15 -9.61 6.42
C ASN A 25 70.21 -10.68 6.51
N LYS A 26 70.29 -11.62 5.56
CA LYS A 26 71.35 -12.65 5.51
C LYS A 26 72.71 -12.08 5.22
N PHE A 27 72.83 -10.93 4.52
CA PHE A 27 74.12 -10.27 4.22
C PHE A 27 74.64 -9.35 5.35
N ARG A 28 73.92 -9.16 6.46
CA ARG A 28 74.25 -8.26 7.55
C ARG A 28 75.04 -8.91 8.70
N VAL A 29 75.58 -10.14 8.57
CA VAL A 29 76.35 -10.82 9.61
C VAL A 29 77.78 -10.28 9.61
N ARG A 30 78.15 -9.47 10.61
CA ARG A 30 79.55 -9.11 10.88
C ARG A 30 80.25 -10.27 11.58
N LYS A 31 81.30 -10.80 10.95
CA LYS A 31 82.19 -11.75 11.58
C LYS A 31 83.12 -10.98 12.52
N THR A 32 83.10 -11.34 13.79
CA THR A 32 84.02 -10.82 14.80
C THR A 32 84.82 -12.02 15.30
N ASP A 33 86.15 -12.01 15.11
CA ASP A 33 87.04 -13.08 15.58
C ASP A 33 87.25 -12.96 17.08
N TRP A 34 86.78 -13.98 17.81
CA TRP A 34 86.96 -14.04 19.27
C TRP A 34 87.73 -15.28 19.67
N GLY A 35 88.81 -15.13 20.47
CA GLY A 35 89.78 -16.16 20.76
C GLY A 35 89.31 -17.40 21.53
N ALA A 36 88.06 -17.45 22.02
CA ALA A 36 87.46 -18.60 22.74
C ALA A 36 86.62 -19.55 21.87
N MET A 37 86.67 -19.43 20.55
CA MET A 37 85.81 -20.17 19.59
C MET A 37 86.05 -21.69 19.51
N ARG A 38 87.15 -22.18 20.13
CA ARG A 38 87.57 -23.60 19.97
C ARG A 38 86.61 -24.59 20.72
N PHE A 39 85.88 -24.12 21.75
CA PHE A 39 84.98 -24.95 22.55
C PHE A 39 83.52 -24.88 22.13
N LEU A 40 83.17 -23.96 21.23
CA LEU A 40 81.78 -23.74 20.79
C LEU A 40 81.44 -24.39 19.44
N HIS A 41 82.44 -24.99 18.75
CA HIS A 41 82.24 -25.45 17.38
C HIS A 41 81.21 -26.59 17.24
N GLU A 42 81.04 -27.44 18.23
CA GLU A 42 80.16 -28.58 18.20
C GLU A 42 78.66 -28.18 18.49
N VAL A 43 78.45 -27.23 19.39
CA VAL A 43 77.11 -26.71 19.76
C VAL A 43 76.56 -25.75 18.70
N VAL A 44 77.48 -25.02 18.04
CA VAL A 44 77.06 -24.04 16.99
C VAL A 44 76.60 -24.73 15.73
N GLN A 45 77.13 -25.89 15.33
CA GLN A 45 76.65 -26.60 14.11
C GLN A 45 75.28 -27.18 14.25
N THR A 46 74.90 -27.64 15.42
CA THR A 46 73.50 -28.20 15.62
C THR A 46 72.49 -27.09 15.74
N ASN A 47 72.84 -25.93 16.31
CA ASN A 47 71.90 -24.80 16.43
C ASN A 47 71.78 -23.99 15.15
N GLN A 48 72.80 -23.89 14.28
CA GLN A 48 72.74 -23.19 13.01
C GLN A 48 71.75 -23.81 12.03
N ARG A 49 71.63 -25.13 12.01
CA ARG A 49 70.63 -25.82 11.17
C ARG A 49 69.19 -25.55 11.63
N ARG A 50 68.95 -25.46 12.92
CA ARG A 50 67.66 -25.18 13.52
C ARG A 50 67.17 -23.75 13.20
N VAL A 51 68.10 -22.76 13.43
CA VAL A 51 67.81 -21.35 13.13
C VAL A 51 67.59 -21.10 11.64
N GLN A 52 68.34 -21.80 10.77
CA GLN A 52 68.10 -21.71 9.30
C GLN A 52 66.73 -22.31 8.84
N LEU A 53 66.29 -23.37 9.53
CA LEU A 53 64.98 -23.96 9.26
C LEU A 53 63.86 -23.05 9.77
N ASP A 54 64.00 -22.45 10.94
CA ASP A 54 63.02 -21.52 11.52
C ASP A 54 62.89 -20.24 10.66
N ASP A 55 63.99 -19.69 10.18
CA ASP A 55 64.02 -18.53 9.27
C ASP A 55 63.40 -18.84 7.92
N LEU A 56 63.61 -20.05 7.39
CA LEU A 56 63.00 -20.49 6.15
C LEU A 56 61.50 -20.71 6.30
N LEU A 57 61.07 -21.29 7.43
CA LEU A 57 59.65 -21.50 7.75
C LEU A 57 58.92 -20.16 7.89
N LEU A 58 59.54 -19.19 8.57
CA LEU A 58 59.03 -17.82 8.69
C LEU A 58 58.92 -17.11 7.35
N LEU A 59 59.89 -17.31 6.43
CA LEU A 59 59.83 -16.77 5.08
C LEU A 59 58.66 -17.36 4.29
N ILE A 60 58.51 -18.70 4.32
CA ILE A 60 57.40 -19.41 3.68
C ILE A 60 56.06 -18.90 4.21
N LEU A 61 55.91 -18.76 5.53
CA LEU A 61 54.66 -18.29 6.15
C LEU A 61 54.33 -16.84 5.73
N ARG A 62 55.32 -15.95 5.65
CA ARG A 62 55.12 -14.57 5.16
C ARG A 62 54.72 -14.53 3.69
N CYS A 63 55.35 -15.32 2.85
CA CYS A 63 55.00 -15.42 1.45
C CYS A 63 53.60 -16.04 1.26
N LEU A 64 53.25 -17.05 2.05
CA LEU A 64 51.90 -17.68 2.01
C LEU A 64 50.82 -16.66 2.42
N LEU A 65 51.07 -15.86 3.45
CA LEU A 65 50.13 -14.83 3.92
C LEU A 65 49.86 -13.79 2.84
N VAL A 66 50.90 -13.31 2.13
CA VAL A 66 50.75 -12.37 1.01
C VAL A 66 50.00 -13.04 -0.13
N ALA A 67 50.34 -14.28 -0.47
CA ALA A 67 49.66 -15.02 -1.55
C ALA A 67 48.18 -15.23 -1.25
N VAL A 68 47.83 -15.64 -0.01
CA VAL A 68 46.44 -15.83 0.42
C VAL A 68 45.68 -14.50 0.41
N ALA A 69 46.29 -13.42 0.87
CA ALA A 69 45.69 -12.09 0.82
C ALA A 69 45.38 -11.65 -0.63
N VAL A 70 46.34 -11.77 -1.53
CA VAL A 70 46.12 -11.45 -2.95
C VAL A 70 45.04 -12.34 -3.58
N CYS A 71 45.05 -13.63 -3.28
CA CYS A 71 44.00 -14.53 -3.75
C CYS A 71 42.61 -14.16 -3.19
N ALA A 72 42.51 -13.77 -1.91
CA ALA A 72 41.27 -13.34 -1.29
C ALA A 72 40.69 -12.08 -1.99
N PHE A 73 41.57 -11.09 -2.27
CA PHE A 73 41.14 -9.88 -3.01
C PHE A 73 40.84 -10.13 -4.49
N ALA A 74 41.48 -11.11 -5.11
CA ALA A 74 41.21 -11.51 -6.50
C ALA A 74 39.85 -12.19 -6.66
N ARG A 75 39.16 -12.53 -5.53
CA ARG A 75 37.83 -13.18 -5.51
C ARG A 75 37.76 -14.36 -6.49
N PRO A 76 38.43 -15.49 -6.21
CA PRO A 76 38.34 -16.65 -7.07
C PRO A 76 36.90 -17.17 -7.11
N VAL A 77 36.31 -17.24 -8.30
CA VAL A 77 35.02 -17.90 -8.52
C VAL A 77 35.34 -19.34 -8.89
N LEU A 78 35.12 -20.23 -7.95
CA LEU A 78 35.05 -21.65 -8.23
C LEU A 78 33.73 -21.88 -9.01
N LYS A 79 33.81 -22.04 -10.32
CA LYS A 79 32.70 -22.62 -11.06
C LYS A 79 32.49 -24.02 -10.49
N GLY A 80 31.54 -24.12 -9.54
CA GLY A 80 31.04 -25.41 -9.09
C GLY A 80 30.50 -26.19 -10.30
N PRO A 81 30.24 -27.47 -10.20
CA PRO A 81 29.65 -28.27 -11.28
C PRO A 81 28.27 -27.77 -11.72
N GLY A 82 27.80 -26.58 -11.27
CA GLY A 82 26.54 -25.91 -11.63
C GLY A 82 26.66 -24.54 -12.30
N GLY A 83 27.86 -24.07 -12.71
CA GLY A 83 28.00 -22.80 -13.46
C GLY A 83 27.78 -23.01 -14.94
N SER A 84 26.77 -22.39 -15.53
CA SER A 84 26.40 -22.20 -16.94
C SER A 84 27.22 -22.98 -17.99
N GLY A 85 27.42 -24.28 -17.77
CA GLY A 85 27.86 -25.22 -18.73
C GLY A 85 26.66 -26.12 -19.01
N SER A 86 26.38 -26.36 -20.27
CA SER A 86 25.48 -27.42 -20.70
C SER A 86 25.63 -28.61 -19.77
N THR A 87 24.57 -28.95 -19.03
CA THR A 87 24.49 -30.24 -18.36
C THR A 87 24.67 -31.28 -19.44
N SER A 88 25.83 -31.96 -19.44
CA SER A 88 26.11 -33.01 -20.41
C SER A 88 25.18 -34.18 -20.13
N GLY A 89 23.96 -34.12 -20.63
CA GLY A 89 22.95 -35.15 -20.46
C GLY A 89 21.50 -34.62 -20.40
N PRO A 90 20.54 -35.53 -20.61
CA PRO A 90 19.12 -35.16 -20.62
C PRO A 90 18.64 -34.74 -19.22
N ILE A 91 17.91 -33.64 -19.16
CA ILE A 91 17.32 -33.06 -17.93
C ILE A 91 15.79 -33.05 -18.02
N ALA A 92 15.14 -32.91 -16.86
CA ALA A 92 13.74 -32.55 -16.74
C ALA A 92 13.64 -31.12 -16.21
N ALA A 93 13.13 -30.20 -17.03
CA ALA A 93 13.06 -28.79 -16.66
C ALA A 93 11.62 -28.25 -16.72
N ALA A 94 11.34 -27.26 -15.88
CA ALA A 94 10.15 -26.43 -16.01
C ALA A 94 10.59 -24.96 -16.12
N ILE A 95 10.09 -24.28 -17.13
CA ILE A 95 10.32 -22.86 -17.36
C ILE A 95 9.12 -22.10 -16.83
N LEU A 96 9.37 -21.15 -15.95
CA LEU A 96 8.42 -20.15 -15.48
C LEU A 96 8.79 -18.82 -16.11
N LEU A 97 7.97 -18.34 -17.04
CA LEU A 97 8.10 -17.04 -17.67
C LEU A 97 7.15 -16.06 -16.99
N ASP A 98 7.72 -15.12 -16.27
CA ASP A 98 6.96 -14.01 -15.69
C ASP A 98 6.38 -13.16 -16.82
N ASN A 99 5.06 -13.07 -16.88
CA ASN A 99 4.34 -12.25 -17.83
C ASN A 99 3.53 -11.13 -17.15
N SER A 100 3.91 -10.76 -15.92
CA SER A 100 3.32 -9.64 -15.22
C SER A 100 3.56 -8.31 -15.93
N ALA A 101 2.76 -7.31 -15.60
CA ALA A 101 2.81 -5.98 -16.21
C ALA A 101 4.23 -5.36 -16.20
N SER A 102 4.99 -5.54 -15.11
CA SER A 102 6.35 -5.00 -14.98
C SER A 102 7.36 -5.53 -15.99
N MET A 103 7.11 -6.73 -16.53
CA MET A 103 7.91 -7.29 -17.64
C MET A 103 7.73 -6.52 -18.96
N GLY A 104 6.73 -5.64 -19.03
CA GLY A 104 6.54 -4.71 -20.14
C GLY A 104 7.52 -3.53 -20.16
N GLN A 105 8.27 -3.30 -19.07
CA GLN A 105 9.23 -2.21 -18.99
C GLN A 105 10.33 -2.33 -20.04
N THR A 106 10.63 -1.21 -20.71
CA THR A 106 11.66 -1.11 -21.75
C THR A 106 12.87 -0.35 -21.22
N GLY A 107 14.04 -0.99 -21.25
CA GLY A 107 15.34 -0.32 -21.00
C GLY A 107 16.14 -0.08 -22.30
N GLY A 108 15.53 -0.31 -23.47
CA GLY A 108 16.17 -0.22 -24.78
C GLY A 108 15.21 -0.60 -25.91
N ALA A 109 15.70 -1.34 -26.93
CA ALA A 109 14.91 -1.72 -28.10
C ALA A 109 13.83 -2.79 -27.81
N LEU A 110 14.01 -3.60 -26.78
CA LEU A 110 13.10 -4.68 -26.39
C LEU A 110 12.62 -4.46 -24.95
N ASN A 111 11.40 -4.87 -24.67
CA ASN A 111 10.92 -4.95 -23.28
C ASN A 111 11.49 -6.19 -22.58
N ARG A 112 11.41 -6.24 -21.25
CA ARG A 112 11.93 -7.34 -20.44
C ARG A 112 11.32 -8.68 -20.81
N PHE A 113 10.05 -8.70 -21.20
CA PHE A 113 9.34 -9.93 -21.60
C PHE A 113 9.94 -10.52 -22.87
N GLU A 114 10.18 -9.72 -23.90
CA GLU A 114 10.84 -10.18 -25.13
C GLU A 114 12.31 -10.58 -24.90
N MET A 115 13.01 -9.88 -23.99
CA MET A 115 14.36 -10.30 -23.56
C MET A 115 14.32 -11.66 -22.85
N ALA A 116 13.31 -11.92 -22.01
CA ALA A 116 13.11 -13.22 -21.38
C ALA A 116 12.82 -14.33 -22.40
N LYS A 117 11.94 -14.05 -23.37
CA LYS A 117 11.65 -14.99 -24.49
C LYS A 117 12.91 -15.31 -25.28
N ALA A 118 13.74 -14.31 -25.58
CA ALA A 118 15.02 -14.53 -26.29
C ALA A 118 15.97 -15.42 -25.46
N ALA A 119 16.13 -15.13 -24.16
CA ALA A 119 16.96 -15.93 -23.27
C ALA A 119 16.47 -17.39 -23.12
N ILE A 120 15.15 -17.61 -23.16
CA ILE A 120 14.57 -18.95 -23.15
C ILE A 120 14.84 -19.66 -24.48
N ARG A 121 14.71 -18.98 -25.62
CA ARG A 121 15.02 -19.56 -26.94
C ARG A 121 16.49 -20.00 -27.03
N ASP A 122 17.40 -19.16 -26.56
CA ASP A 122 18.84 -19.47 -26.52
C ASP A 122 19.13 -20.67 -25.64
N TRP A 123 18.48 -20.72 -24.45
CA TRP A 123 18.64 -21.87 -23.58
C TRP A 123 18.08 -23.15 -24.19
N LEU A 124 16.88 -23.12 -24.78
CA LEU A 124 16.28 -24.27 -25.47
C LEU A 124 17.13 -24.78 -26.67
N ALA A 125 17.90 -23.91 -27.33
CA ALA A 125 18.81 -24.29 -28.40
C ALA A 125 20.03 -25.07 -27.87
N GLY A 126 20.43 -24.86 -26.62
CA GLY A 126 21.60 -25.53 -26.02
C GLY A 126 21.25 -26.75 -25.17
N VAL A 127 19.97 -27.08 -24.99
CA VAL A 127 19.53 -28.22 -24.17
C VAL A 127 19.60 -29.52 -24.97
N ASP A 128 19.99 -30.62 -24.29
CA ASP A 128 20.02 -31.95 -24.88
C ASP A 128 18.65 -32.36 -25.47
N ALA A 129 18.65 -32.91 -26.69
CA ALA A 129 17.44 -33.26 -27.41
C ALA A 129 16.55 -34.30 -26.71
N GLN A 130 17.11 -35.08 -25.78
CA GLN A 130 16.36 -36.04 -24.98
C GLN A 130 15.76 -35.44 -23.70
N SER A 131 15.99 -34.17 -23.44
CA SER A 131 15.42 -33.47 -22.28
C SER A 131 13.92 -33.27 -22.42
N GLN A 132 13.25 -33.16 -21.26
CA GLN A 132 11.82 -32.89 -21.20
C GLN A 132 11.57 -31.54 -20.51
N VAL A 133 10.84 -30.65 -21.16
CA VAL A 133 10.64 -29.28 -20.70
C VAL A 133 9.15 -28.97 -20.64
N ALA A 134 8.72 -28.39 -19.52
CA ALA A 134 7.41 -27.77 -19.34
C ALA A 134 7.54 -26.24 -19.41
N LEU A 135 6.48 -25.53 -19.82
CA LEU A 135 6.46 -24.09 -19.95
C LEU A 135 5.18 -23.51 -19.32
N TYR A 136 5.35 -22.55 -18.42
CA TYR A 136 4.28 -21.85 -17.73
C TYR A 136 4.44 -20.34 -17.84
N LEU A 137 3.34 -19.61 -17.97
CA LEU A 137 3.27 -18.19 -17.70
C LEU A 137 2.97 -17.97 -16.23
N VAL A 138 3.58 -16.95 -15.64
CA VAL A 138 3.38 -16.60 -14.23
C VAL A 138 2.90 -15.16 -14.12
N SER A 139 1.61 -15.02 -13.83
CA SER A 139 0.98 -13.78 -13.43
C SER A 139 0.25 -14.02 -12.09
N ASN A 140 -0.80 -13.28 -11.77
CA ASN A 140 -1.64 -13.55 -10.58
C ASN A 140 -2.17 -14.99 -10.53
N ARG A 141 -2.31 -15.63 -11.69
CA ARG A 141 -2.69 -17.04 -11.83
C ARG A 141 -1.76 -17.72 -12.83
N PRO A 142 -0.92 -18.65 -12.36
CA PRO A 142 -0.03 -19.38 -13.26
C PRO A 142 -0.82 -20.14 -14.31
N THR A 143 -0.44 -19.97 -15.58
CA THR A 143 -1.11 -20.60 -16.73
C THR A 143 -0.14 -21.57 -17.42
N PRO A 144 -0.46 -22.87 -17.54
CA PRO A 144 0.38 -23.80 -18.28
C PRO A 144 0.24 -23.57 -19.80
N LEU A 145 1.33 -23.22 -20.47
CA LEU A 145 1.42 -23.25 -21.94
C LEU A 145 1.70 -24.66 -22.44
N VAL A 146 2.68 -25.31 -21.81
CA VAL A 146 2.99 -26.74 -22.00
C VAL A 146 3.13 -27.34 -20.59
N GLY A 147 2.01 -27.72 -19.99
CA GLY A 147 1.94 -28.10 -18.56
C GLY A 147 2.55 -29.48 -18.24
N LYS A 148 2.74 -30.34 -19.22
CA LYS A 148 3.45 -31.62 -19.05
C LYS A 148 4.82 -31.51 -19.70
N PRO A 149 5.91 -31.94 -19.01
CA PRO A 149 7.23 -31.96 -19.61
C PRO A 149 7.25 -32.71 -20.94
N SER A 150 7.64 -32.04 -22.01
CA SER A 150 7.65 -32.53 -23.39
C SER A 150 9.06 -32.48 -23.99
N GLY A 151 9.40 -33.43 -24.84
CA GLY A 151 10.60 -33.39 -25.67
C GLY A 151 10.39 -32.69 -27.00
N ASP A 152 9.18 -32.20 -27.28
CA ASP A 152 8.88 -31.46 -28.51
C ASP A 152 9.24 -29.96 -28.33
N PHE A 153 10.48 -29.63 -28.71
CA PHE A 153 10.97 -28.25 -28.68
C PHE A 153 10.31 -27.35 -29.75
N GLY A 154 9.69 -27.90 -30.78
CA GLY A 154 8.92 -27.15 -31.77
C GLY A 154 7.65 -26.59 -31.13
N LEU A 155 6.93 -27.45 -30.39
CA LEU A 155 5.76 -27.06 -29.62
C LEU A 155 6.10 -25.99 -28.56
N LEU A 156 7.21 -26.18 -27.81
CA LEU A 156 7.67 -25.23 -26.81
C LEU A 156 7.99 -23.85 -27.40
N ARG A 157 8.70 -23.80 -28.52
CA ARG A 157 9.03 -22.54 -29.22
C ARG A 157 7.77 -21.83 -29.71
N LYS A 158 6.84 -22.55 -30.32
CA LYS A 158 5.56 -21.99 -30.76
C LYS A 158 4.76 -21.42 -29.56
N ALA A 159 4.63 -22.19 -28.47
CA ALA A 159 3.93 -21.74 -27.28
C ALA A 159 4.61 -20.49 -26.63
N LEU A 160 5.96 -20.42 -26.69
CA LEU A 160 6.71 -19.25 -26.23
C LEU A 160 6.47 -18.03 -27.13
N ASP A 161 6.40 -18.22 -28.46
CA ASP A 161 6.16 -17.14 -29.39
C ASP A 161 4.74 -16.56 -29.25
N ASP A 162 3.76 -17.43 -29.03
CA ASP A 162 2.36 -17.06 -28.80
C ASP A 162 2.11 -16.45 -27.40
N ALA A 163 3.09 -16.53 -26.48
CA ALA A 163 2.97 -15.97 -25.15
C ALA A 163 2.90 -14.44 -25.18
N ALA A 164 1.95 -13.87 -24.40
CA ALA A 164 1.68 -12.44 -24.32
C ALA A 164 1.86 -11.92 -22.88
N LEU A 165 2.15 -10.62 -22.76
CA LEU A 165 2.11 -9.89 -21.49
C LEU A 165 0.69 -9.87 -20.93
N SER A 166 0.61 -9.80 -19.61
CA SER A 166 -0.62 -9.56 -18.85
C SER A 166 -0.50 -8.21 -18.13
N ASP A 167 -1.63 -7.59 -17.85
CA ASP A 167 -1.70 -6.40 -16.97
C ASP A 167 -1.75 -6.78 -15.47
N ASP A 168 -1.61 -8.06 -15.15
CA ASP A 168 -1.64 -8.60 -13.80
C ASP A 168 -0.30 -8.43 -13.05
N GLY A 169 -0.34 -8.63 -11.72
CA GLY A 169 0.85 -8.87 -10.92
C GLY A 169 1.46 -10.25 -11.15
N SER A 170 2.40 -10.68 -10.29
CA SER A 170 3.08 -11.98 -10.37
C SER A 170 2.97 -12.76 -9.06
N ASP A 171 2.52 -14.03 -9.12
CA ASP A 171 2.56 -15.01 -8.02
C ASP A 171 3.51 -16.16 -8.37
N LEU A 172 4.79 -15.95 -8.07
CA LEU A 172 5.83 -16.97 -8.32
C LEU A 172 5.65 -18.25 -7.49
N ILE A 173 5.03 -18.18 -6.33
CA ILE A 173 4.93 -19.33 -5.43
C ILE A 173 4.03 -20.40 -6.02
N GLN A 174 2.85 -20.01 -6.49
CA GLN A 174 1.94 -20.93 -7.16
C GLN A 174 2.57 -21.49 -8.45
N GLY A 175 3.31 -20.66 -9.20
CA GLY A 175 4.05 -21.10 -10.38
C GLY A 175 5.09 -22.18 -10.07
N VAL A 176 5.90 -21.97 -9.04
CA VAL A 176 6.93 -22.95 -8.59
C VAL A 176 6.28 -24.23 -8.11
N GLN A 177 5.16 -24.16 -7.39
CA GLN A 177 4.41 -25.35 -6.92
C GLN A 177 3.92 -26.20 -8.10
N LEU A 178 3.28 -25.58 -9.10
CA LEU A 178 2.81 -26.26 -10.31
C LEU A 178 3.96 -26.90 -11.10
N ALA A 179 5.05 -26.15 -11.26
CA ALA A 179 6.25 -26.63 -11.94
C ALA A 179 6.87 -27.84 -11.20
N ALA A 180 7.03 -27.76 -9.89
CA ALA A 180 7.57 -28.84 -9.08
C ALA A 180 6.69 -30.11 -9.15
N GLN A 181 5.36 -29.92 -9.10
CA GLN A 181 4.41 -31.03 -9.23
C GLN A 181 4.53 -31.72 -10.61
N SER A 182 4.67 -30.94 -11.69
CA SER A 182 4.82 -31.49 -13.05
C SER A 182 6.10 -32.34 -13.22
N LEU A 183 7.17 -31.98 -12.49
CA LEU A 183 8.45 -32.69 -12.52
C LEU A 183 8.48 -33.93 -11.60
N LYS A 184 7.51 -34.06 -10.69
CA LYS A 184 7.50 -35.14 -9.67
C LYS A 184 7.46 -36.53 -10.30
N SER A 185 6.75 -36.71 -11.39
CA SER A 185 6.58 -37.99 -12.08
C SER A 185 7.82 -38.48 -12.84
N ILE A 186 8.80 -37.58 -13.07
CA ILE A 186 9.99 -37.90 -13.84
C ILE A 186 11.08 -38.42 -12.89
N THR A 187 11.62 -39.58 -13.19
CA THR A 187 12.69 -40.25 -12.44
C THR A 187 13.94 -40.41 -13.30
N GLY A 188 15.11 -40.53 -12.65
CA GLY A 188 16.37 -40.84 -13.33
C GLY A 188 17.01 -39.69 -14.11
N ARG A 189 16.51 -38.45 -13.95
CA ARG A 189 17.05 -37.24 -14.57
C ARG A 189 17.18 -36.10 -13.56
N PRO A 190 18.21 -35.25 -13.68
CA PRO A 190 18.27 -34.00 -12.92
C PRO A 190 17.05 -33.13 -13.18
N LYS A 191 16.46 -32.56 -12.11
CA LYS A 191 15.28 -31.71 -12.19
C LYS A 191 15.65 -30.24 -11.95
N GLU A 192 15.14 -29.34 -12.80
CA GLU A 192 15.44 -27.92 -12.72
C GLU A 192 14.18 -27.09 -12.97
N ILE A 193 13.94 -26.04 -12.15
CA ILE A 193 12.96 -25.00 -12.40
C ILE A 193 13.72 -23.70 -12.71
N ARG A 194 13.48 -23.15 -13.89
CA ARG A 194 14.06 -21.87 -14.34
C ARG A 194 12.99 -20.79 -14.29
N ILE A 195 13.25 -19.73 -13.55
CA ILE A 195 12.31 -18.61 -13.37
C ILE A 195 12.90 -17.40 -14.07
N TYR A 196 12.24 -16.93 -15.13
CA TYR A 196 12.60 -15.72 -15.84
C TYR A 196 11.70 -14.59 -15.38
N THR A 197 12.23 -13.65 -14.60
CA THR A 197 11.49 -12.56 -13.95
C THR A 197 12.38 -11.33 -13.83
N ASP A 198 11.78 -10.15 -13.67
CA ASP A 198 12.51 -8.91 -13.37
C ASP A 198 12.87 -8.76 -11.88
N GLY A 199 12.38 -9.66 -11.02
CA GLY A 199 12.75 -9.72 -9.62
C GLY A 199 12.18 -8.57 -8.79
N GLN A 200 10.99 -8.11 -9.09
CA GLN A 200 10.30 -7.07 -8.31
C GLN A 200 10.20 -7.45 -6.82
N ALA A 201 10.33 -6.45 -5.93
CA ALA A 201 10.25 -6.66 -4.49
C ALA A 201 8.91 -7.29 -4.06
N ALA A 202 7.81 -6.93 -4.73
CA ALA A 202 6.48 -7.51 -4.49
C ALA A 202 6.44 -9.02 -4.76
N THR A 203 7.14 -9.48 -5.79
CA THR A 203 7.24 -10.89 -6.19
C THR A 203 8.02 -11.71 -5.16
N LEU A 204 8.93 -11.07 -4.41
CA LEU A 204 9.81 -11.70 -3.41
C LEU A 204 9.31 -11.54 -1.97
N LEU A 205 8.15 -10.90 -1.73
CA LEU A 205 7.58 -10.71 -0.39
C LEU A 205 7.41 -12.02 0.40
N HIS A 206 7.28 -13.15 -0.30
CA HIS A 206 7.06 -14.46 0.30
C HIS A 206 8.29 -15.39 0.18
N HIS A 207 9.51 -14.83 0.32
CA HIS A 207 10.75 -15.61 0.22
C HIS A 207 10.82 -16.82 1.17
N ASP A 208 10.16 -16.77 2.33
CA ASP A 208 10.10 -17.91 3.26
C ASP A 208 9.27 -19.07 2.71
N ALA A 209 8.22 -18.77 1.94
CA ALA A 209 7.45 -19.80 1.24
C ALA A 209 8.29 -20.47 0.12
N LEU A 210 9.12 -19.70 -0.61
CA LEU A 210 10.07 -20.25 -1.59
C LEU A 210 11.12 -21.13 -0.93
N LYS A 211 11.66 -20.75 0.23
CA LYS A 211 12.57 -21.61 1.02
C LYS A 211 11.89 -22.91 1.44
N LYS A 212 10.65 -22.83 1.92
CA LYS A 212 9.89 -24.02 2.29
C LYS A 212 9.67 -24.94 1.09
N LEU A 213 9.30 -24.40 -0.06
CA LEU A 213 9.17 -25.16 -1.30
C LEU A 213 10.48 -25.85 -1.71
N ALA A 214 11.61 -25.19 -1.58
CA ALA A 214 12.91 -25.79 -1.85
C ALA A 214 13.23 -26.96 -0.89
N LEU A 215 12.74 -26.91 0.35
CA LEU A 215 12.85 -28.02 1.31
C LEU A 215 11.88 -29.18 1.00
N ASP A 216 10.69 -28.86 0.50
CA ASP A 216 9.67 -29.87 0.13
C ASP A 216 10.04 -30.64 -1.16
N TYR A 217 10.90 -30.04 -2.02
CA TYR A 217 11.37 -30.63 -3.27
C TYR A 217 12.91 -30.59 -3.39
N PRO A 218 13.64 -31.34 -2.53
CA PRO A 218 15.09 -31.28 -2.45
C PRO A 218 15.84 -31.80 -3.70
N ASP A 219 15.15 -32.55 -4.55
CA ASP A 219 15.64 -33.07 -5.82
C ASP A 219 15.48 -32.09 -7.01
N VAL A 220 14.88 -30.91 -6.77
CA VAL A 220 14.62 -29.88 -7.77
C VAL A 220 15.51 -28.67 -7.55
N VAL A 221 16.32 -28.32 -8.53
CA VAL A 221 17.15 -27.10 -8.50
C VAL A 221 16.35 -25.93 -9.02
N ILE A 222 16.12 -24.89 -8.19
CA ILE A 222 15.45 -23.67 -8.60
C ILE A 222 16.49 -22.63 -9.01
N ARG A 223 16.38 -22.10 -10.24
CA ARG A 223 17.28 -21.10 -10.81
C ARG A 223 16.52 -19.85 -11.23
N PRO A 224 16.53 -18.77 -10.45
CA PRO A 224 16.06 -17.47 -10.89
C PRO A 224 17.03 -16.86 -11.90
N ILE A 225 16.50 -16.38 -13.00
CA ILE A 225 17.20 -15.63 -14.06
C ILE A 225 16.57 -14.24 -14.08
N LEU A 226 17.32 -13.26 -13.58
CA LEU A 226 16.87 -11.89 -13.56
C LEU A 226 17.01 -11.26 -14.93
N ILE A 227 15.92 -10.68 -15.41
CA ILE A 227 15.84 -10.00 -16.72
C ILE A 227 15.70 -8.50 -16.47
N GLY A 228 16.43 -7.69 -17.20
CA GLY A 228 16.48 -6.23 -17.08
C GLY A 228 17.71 -5.72 -16.34
N GLY A 229 17.95 -4.41 -16.46
CA GLY A 229 19.06 -3.70 -15.85
C GLY A 229 18.69 -3.11 -14.47
N LYS A 230 19.72 -2.82 -13.67
CA LYS A 230 19.55 -1.94 -12.50
C LYS A 230 19.57 -0.49 -12.98
N GLY A 231 18.58 0.31 -12.58
CA GLY A 231 18.60 1.76 -12.79
C GLY A 231 17.89 2.23 -14.08
N GLU A 232 16.99 1.43 -14.62
CA GLU A 232 16.05 1.92 -15.63
C GLU A 232 15.14 2.97 -15.00
N ASP A 233 15.06 4.15 -15.63
CA ASP A 233 14.24 5.24 -15.13
C ASP A 233 12.76 4.89 -15.28
N ASN A 234 12.00 5.02 -14.19
CA ASN A 234 10.57 4.80 -14.14
C ASN A 234 9.91 5.70 -13.11
N LEU A 235 8.90 6.44 -13.55
CA LEU A 235 8.02 7.27 -12.74
C LEU A 235 6.61 6.72 -12.83
N GLY A 236 6.01 6.32 -11.72
CA GLY A 236 4.67 5.72 -11.72
C GLY A 236 3.69 6.45 -10.82
N ILE A 237 2.43 6.59 -11.25
CA ILE A 237 1.34 7.10 -10.42
C ILE A 237 0.87 6.00 -9.48
N VAL A 238 1.19 6.09 -8.19
CA VAL A 238 0.81 5.09 -7.18
C VAL A 238 -0.54 5.37 -6.54
N THR A 239 -0.89 6.64 -6.39
CA THR A 239 -2.18 7.05 -5.81
C THR A 239 -2.84 8.10 -6.69
N PHE A 240 -4.12 7.91 -6.99
CA PHE A 240 -4.98 8.93 -7.60
C PHE A 240 -6.38 8.79 -7.03
N ARG A 241 -6.81 9.77 -6.23
CA ARG A 241 -8.12 9.74 -5.56
C ARG A 241 -8.62 11.15 -5.26
N ALA A 242 -9.94 11.29 -5.16
CA ALA A 242 -10.56 12.46 -4.57
C ALA A 242 -10.24 12.51 -3.06
N GLU A 243 -9.87 13.69 -2.56
CA GLU A 243 -9.71 13.95 -1.12
C GLU A 243 -11.04 14.38 -0.50
N ASP A 244 -11.85 15.09 -1.26
CA ASP A 244 -13.18 15.53 -0.82
C ASP A 244 -14.17 14.36 -0.97
N GLY A 245 -14.99 14.14 0.06
CA GLY A 245 -15.90 13.00 0.09
C GLY A 245 -17.04 13.07 -0.95
N ILE A 246 -17.39 14.27 -1.39
CA ILE A 246 -18.52 14.51 -2.31
C ILE A 246 -18.08 15.51 -3.38
N ALA A 247 -18.16 15.10 -4.63
CA ALA A 247 -18.00 15.99 -5.77
C ALA A 247 -19.34 16.63 -6.14
N SER A 248 -19.35 17.92 -6.40
CA SER A 248 -20.57 18.63 -6.79
C SER A 248 -20.33 19.65 -7.88
N VAL A 249 -21.39 19.90 -8.66
CA VAL A 249 -21.35 20.88 -9.75
C VAL A 249 -21.01 22.28 -9.21
N GLY A 250 -20.01 22.92 -9.84
CA GLY A 250 -19.61 24.29 -9.51
C GLY A 250 -18.71 24.42 -8.26
N GLN A 251 -18.40 23.32 -7.59
CA GLN A 251 -17.44 23.30 -6.47
C GLN A 251 -16.15 22.60 -6.89
N PRO A 252 -14.97 23.10 -6.48
CA PRO A 252 -13.72 22.41 -6.74
C PRO A 252 -13.62 21.16 -5.87
N CYS A 253 -13.45 19.99 -6.50
CA CYS A 253 -13.11 18.75 -5.86
C CYS A 253 -11.59 18.54 -5.96
N ARG A 254 -10.92 18.26 -4.84
CA ARG A 254 -9.47 18.12 -4.79
C ARG A 254 -9.07 16.68 -5.04
N PHE A 255 -8.14 16.49 -5.99
CA PHE A 255 -7.60 15.20 -6.34
C PHE A 255 -6.15 15.10 -5.87
N ARG A 256 -5.86 14.12 -5.04
CA ARG A 256 -4.51 13.78 -4.60
C ARG A 256 -3.88 12.83 -5.60
N ILE A 257 -2.72 13.20 -6.12
CA ILE A 257 -1.89 12.38 -7.00
C ILE A 257 -0.55 12.16 -6.30
N GLU A 258 -0.10 10.92 -6.22
CA GLU A 258 1.22 10.57 -5.70
C GLU A 258 1.99 9.81 -6.76
N VAL A 259 3.22 10.24 -7.01
CA VAL A 259 4.12 9.65 -8.00
C VAL A 259 5.36 9.12 -7.28
N ILE A 260 5.73 7.88 -7.57
CA ILE A 260 6.97 7.26 -7.13
C ILE A 260 8.02 7.34 -8.24
N ASN A 261 9.26 7.59 -7.84
CA ASN A 261 10.42 7.44 -8.72
C ASN A 261 11.12 6.11 -8.41
N SER A 262 10.89 5.09 -9.22
CA SER A 262 11.53 3.78 -9.11
C SER A 262 12.88 3.72 -9.84
N GLY A 263 13.26 4.77 -10.55
CA GLY A 263 14.53 4.89 -11.28
C GLY A 263 15.72 5.22 -10.37
N ALA A 264 16.91 5.18 -10.94
CA ALA A 264 18.15 5.52 -10.25
C ALA A 264 18.45 7.02 -10.24
N SER A 265 17.95 7.74 -11.24
CA SER A 265 18.16 9.19 -11.38
C SER A 265 17.05 10.00 -10.70
N THR A 266 17.40 11.20 -10.24
CA THR A 266 16.42 12.15 -9.69
C THR A 266 15.60 12.75 -10.83
N ALA A 267 14.27 12.71 -10.72
CA ALA A 267 13.36 13.37 -11.63
C ALA A 267 13.15 14.83 -11.22
N THR A 268 13.18 15.75 -12.19
CA THR A 268 12.96 17.17 -11.96
C THR A 268 11.83 17.70 -12.85
N GLU A 269 11.09 18.69 -12.36
CA GLU A 269 10.01 19.37 -13.08
C GLU A 269 8.97 18.42 -13.72
N LEU A 270 8.56 17.39 -12.97
CA LEU A 270 7.58 16.42 -13.46
C LEU A 270 6.21 17.09 -13.62
N LYS A 271 5.73 17.16 -14.86
CA LYS A 271 4.40 17.69 -15.18
C LYS A 271 3.35 16.60 -15.07
N ILE A 272 2.27 16.89 -14.36
CA ILE A 272 1.09 16.05 -14.24
C ILE A 272 -0.07 16.76 -14.93
N ASN A 273 -0.77 16.06 -15.81
CA ASN A 273 -1.95 16.57 -16.49
C ASN A 273 -3.18 15.79 -16.06
N LEU A 274 -4.30 16.49 -15.85
CA LEU A 274 -5.60 15.89 -15.62
C LEU A 274 -6.49 16.12 -16.84
N MET A 275 -7.16 15.04 -17.26
CA MET A 275 -8.17 15.05 -18.31
C MET A 275 -9.51 14.58 -17.75
N LEU A 276 -10.57 15.33 -18.01
CA LEU A 276 -11.94 14.99 -17.67
C LEU A 276 -12.61 14.31 -18.88
N ASP A 277 -13.20 13.14 -18.66
CA ASP A 277 -13.93 12.35 -19.66
C ASP A 277 -13.12 12.11 -20.96
N GLY A 278 -11.81 12.00 -20.81
CA GLY A 278 -10.88 11.70 -21.89
C GLY A 278 -10.56 12.85 -22.86
N THR A 279 -11.29 13.96 -22.81
CA THR A 279 -11.20 15.03 -23.82
C THR A 279 -10.95 16.42 -23.26
N THR A 280 -11.44 16.73 -22.06
CA THR A 280 -11.38 18.10 -21.51
C THR A 280 -10.24 18.24 -20.53
N PRO A 281 -9.29 19.18 -20.74
CA PRO A 281 -8.25 19.49 -19.75
C PRO A 281 -8.89 19.95 -18.44
N ALA A 282 -8.54 19.29 -17.33
CA ALA A 282 -9.14 19.53 -16.02
C ALA A 282 -8.19 20.17 -15.00
N GLY A 283 -6.90 20.17 -15.28
CA GLY A 283 -5.89 20.81 -14.44
C GLY A 283 -4.49 20.30 -14.74
N THR A 284 -3.50 21.03 -14.26
CA THR A 284 -2.09 20.66 -14.36
C THR A 284 -1.36 21.01 -13.08
N ALA A 285 -0.33 20.25 -12.74
CA ALA A 285 0.59 20.60 -11.67
C ALA A 285 2.00 20.14 -12.01
N THR A 286 2.99 20.66 -11.30
CA THR A 286 4.39 20.25 -11.46
C THR A 286 4.94 19.83 -10.11
N ILE A 287 5.57 18.67 -10.04
CA ILE A 287 6.39 18.27 -8.90
C ILE A 287 7.82 18.69 -9.19
N PRO A 288 8.43 19.56 -8.36
CA PRO A 288 9.74 20.14 -8.67
C PRO A 288 10.87 19.10 -8.68
N LEU A 289 10.81 18.12 -7.77
CA LEU A 289 11.89 17.14 -7.58
C LEU A 289 11.36 15.87 -6.92
N ILE A 290 11.78 14.70 -7.44
CA ILE A 290 11.52 13.38 -6.85
C ILE A 290 12.84 12.59 -6.86
N GLY A 291 13.42 12.33 -5.69
CA GLY A 291 14.62 11.52 -5.55
C GLY A 291 14.38 10.06 -5.92
N SER A 292 15.47 9.32 -6.17
CA SER A 292 15.40 7.87 -6.41
C SER A 292 14.78 7.15 -5.21
N GLY A 293 13.77 6.32 -5.43
CA GLY A 293 13.01 5.59 -4.41
C GLY A 293 12.03 6.45 -3.61
N GLU A 294 11.89 7.74 -3.91
CA GLU A 294 10.98 8.65 -3.21
C GLU A 294 9.60 8.70 -3.86
N THR A 295 8.60 8.99 -3.02
CA THR A 295 7.24 9.29 -3.45
C THR A 295 6.91 10.74 -3.11
N GLN A 296 6.44 11.50 -4.10
CA GLN A 296 5.99 12.88 -3.92
C GLN A 296 4.54 13.03 -4.38
N GLY A 297 3.82 13.93 -3.73
CA GLY A 297 2.41 14.12 -4.01
C GLY A 297 2.02 15.57 -4.24
N VAL A 298 1.00 15.75 -5.07
CA VAL A 298 0.40 17.05 -5.37
C VAL A 298 -1.12 16.93 -5.33
N THR A 299 -1.79 18.02 -4.99
CA THR A 299 -3.25 18.10 -5.00
C THR A 299 -3.70 19.11 -6.07
N ILE A 300 -4.59 18.65 -6.97
CA ILE A 300 -5.12 19.47 -8.06
C ILE A 300 -6.63 19.63 -7.88
N PRO A 301 -7.16 20.86 -7.81
CA PRO A 301 -8.60 21.09 -7.80
C PRO A 301 -9.19 20.92 -9.20
N VAL A 302 -10.31 20.21 -9.30
CA VAL A 302 -11.09 20.02 -10.53
C VAL A 302 -12.51 20.48 -10.30
N SER A 303 -13.07 21.27 -11.21
CA SER A 303 -14.47 21.71 -11.14
C SER A 303 -15.30 21.05 -12.23
N PHE A 304 -16.47 20.56 -11.84
CA PHE A 304 -17.43 19.89 -12.72
C PHE A 304 -18.56 20.84 -13.10
N THR A 305 -18.99 20.78 -14.36
CA THR A 305 -20.10 21.59 -14.87
C THR A 305 -21.41 20.82 -15.00
N THR A 306 -21.32 19.49 -15.06
CA THR A 306 -22.48 18.61 -15.23
C THR A 306 -22.55 17.59 -14.08
N PRO A 307 -23.75 17.22 -13.62
CA PRO A 307 -23.91 16.13 -12.66
C PRO A 307 -23.86 14.77 -13.36
N GLY A 308 -23.58 13.72 -12.58
CA GLY A 308 -23.52 12.33 -13.03
C GLY A 308 -22.13 11.72 -12.89
N PRO A 309 -21.92 10.52 -13.42
CA PRO A 309 -20.63 9.86 -13.37
C PRO A 309 -19.63 10.51 -14.33
N HIS A 310 -18.46 10.83 -13.82
CA HIS A 310 -17.33 11.39 -14.57
C HIS A 310 -16.08 10.56 -14.35
N CYS A 311 -15.22 10.50 -15.37
CA CYS A 311 -13.93 9.88 -15.31
C CYS A 311 -12.83 10.93 -15.40
N ILE A 312 -11.90 10.93 -14.45
CA ILE A 312 -10.73 11.80 -14.47
C ILE A 312 -9.51 10.93 -14.65
N THR A 313 -8.67 11.27 -15.63
CA THR A 313 -7.40 10.59 -15.90
C THR A 313 -6.23 11.51 -15.57
N ALA A 314 -5.39 11.07 -14.65
CA ALA A 314 -4.10 11.68 -14.39
C ALA A 314 -3.06 11.05 -15.31
N SER A 315 -2.18 11.85 -15.90
CA SER A 315 -1.09 11.39 -16.75
C SER A 315 0.20 12.15 -16.47
N ILE A 316 1.32 11.43 -16.57
CA ILE A 316 2.69 11.94 -16.55
C ILE A 316 3.34 11.67 -17.90
N PRO A 317 4.51 12.30 -18.22
CA PRO A 317 5.24 11.99 -19.45
C PRO A 317 5.57 10.50 -19.58
N LEU A 318 5.54 10.00 -20.80
CA LEU A 318 5.88 8.60 -21.09
C LEU A 318 7.35 8.33 -20.78
N ASP A 319 7.59 7.20 -20.14
CA ASP A 319 8.90 6.64 -19.87
C ASP A 319 9.00 5.17 -20.35
N GLY A 320 9.91 4.39 -19.76
CA GLY A 320 10.10 2.99 -20.13
C GLY A 320 8.94 2.06 -19.77
N PHE A 321 7.98 2.50 -18.93
CA PHE A 321 6.84 1.67 -18.50
C PHE A 321 5.52 2.45 -18.56
N ALA A 322 4.90 2.46 -19.72
CA ALA A 322 3.70 3.26 -19.99
C ALA A 322 2.46 2.89 -19.14
N ALA A 323 2.42 1.69 -18.55
CA ALA A 323 1.25 1.20 -17.82
C ALA A 323 0.98 1.96 -16.51
N ASP A 324 1.99 2.50 -15.84
CA ASP A 324 1.87 3.26 -14.60
C ASP A 324 1.93 4.79 -14.80
N ASN A 325 2.09 5.26 -16.04
CA ASN A 325 2.10 6.67 -16.42
C ASN A 325 0.72 7.30 -16.45
N GLN A 326 -0.34 6.51 -16.35
CA GLN A 326 -1.72 6.97 -16.34
C GLN A 326 -2.53 6.26 -15.26
N ARG A 327 -3.43 7.00 -14.62
CA ARG A 327 -4.39 6.46 -13.68
C ARG A 327 -5.72 7.17 -13.77
N THR A 328 -6.82 6.42 -13.76
CA THR A 328 -8.19 6.96 -13.88
C THR A 328 -8.94 6.75 -12.57
N ALA A 329 -9.67 7.77 -12.15
CA ALA A 329 -10.62 7.73 -11.06
C ALA A 329 -12.02 8.04 -11.58
N ALA A 330 -13.00 7.26 -11.15
CA ALA A 330 -14.42 7.55 -11.39
C ALA A 330 -14.99 8.32 -10.20
N VAL A 331 -15.78 9.34 -10.49
CA VAL A 331 -16.39 10.22 -9.48
C VAL A 331 -17.86 10.47 -9.86
N GLU A 332 -18.75 10.27 -8.90
CA GLU A 332 -20.15 10.67 -9.03
C GLU A 332 -20.30 12.13 -8.60
N VAL A 333 -20.74 12.97 -9.54
CA VAL A 333 -20.93 14.41 -9.32
C VAL A 333 -22.39 14.70 -9.07
N ILE A 334 -22.71 15.21 -7.90
CA ILE A 334 -24.08 15.60 -7.57
C ILE A 334 -24.31 17.08 -7.88
N ARG A 335 -25.53 17.41 -8.27
CA ARG A 335 -25.89 18.81 -8.46
C ARG A 335 -26.11 19.50 -7.13
N ARG A 336 -26.90 18.89 -6.27
CA ARG A 336 -27.31 19.43 -4.99
C ARG A 336 -27.84 18.29 -4.12
N MET A 337 -27.58 18.36 -2.83
CA MET A 337 -28.08 17.43 -1.84
C MET A 337 -29.09 18.19 -0.96
N ASP A 338 -30.37 17.84 -1.07
CA ASP A 338 -31.41 18.41 -0.25
C ASP A 338 -31.33 17.82 1.17
N VAL A 339 -31.36 18.72 2.15
CA VAL A 339 -31.34 18.40 3.59
C VAL A 339 -32.56 19.06 4.22
N VAL A 340 -33.31 18.29 4.98
CA VAL A 340 -34.48 18.82 5.70
C VAL A 340 -34.13 19.07 7.15
N ILE A 341 -34.49 20.25 7.65
CA ILE A 341 -34.42 20.63 9.06
C ILE A 341 -35.84 20.82 9.56
N ALA A 342 -36.36 19.81 10.23
CA ALA A 342 -37.71 19.82 10.79
C ALA A 342 -37.68 20.33 12.22
N GLN A 343 -38.31 21.49 12.47
CA GLN A 343 -38.45 22.08 13.81
C GLN A 343 -39.78 22.82 13.93
N ASN A 344 -40.27 22.96 15.16
CA ASN A 344 -41.46 23.78 15.43
C ASN A 344 -41.13 25.28 15.37
N GLU A 345 -42.14 26.11 15.07
CA GLU A 345 -42.02 27.59 15.04
C GLU A 345 -41.61 28.19 16.39
N THR A 346 -42.09 27.59 17.47
CA THR A 346 -41.80 27.99 18.87
C THR A 346 -40.61 27.26 19.48
N GLY A 347 -39.95 26.41 18.66
CA GLY A 347 -38.81 25.61 19.11
C GLY A 347 -37.56 26.44 19.38
N GLU A 348 -36.62 25.82 20.07
CA GLU A 348 -35.27 26.35 20.23
C GLU A 348 -34.63 26.51 18.85
N GLN A 349 -33.86 27.59 18.59
CA GLN A 349 -33.28 27.88 17.29
C GLN A 349 -32.15 26.89 16.88
N SER A 350 -32.27 25.63 17.24
CA SER A 350 -31.26 24.60 16.96
C SER A 350 -31.06 24.38 15.46
N GLY A 351 -32.13 24.44 14.68
CA GLY A 351 -32.05 24.34 13.21
C GLY A 351 -31.26 25.46 12.58
N PHE A 352 -31.28 26.67 13.15
CA PHE A 352 -30.45 27.78 12.68
C PHE A 352 -28.97 27.44 12.76
N PHE A 353 -28.50 26.94 13.90
CA PHE A 353 -27.09 26.57 14.09
C PHE A 353 -26.69 25.43 13.16
N ILE A 354 -27.56 24.43 12.99
CA ILE A 354 -27.33 23.30 12.08
C ILE A 354 -27.23 23.81 10.64
N SER A 355 -28.16 24.66 10.19
CA SER A 355 -28.13 25.19 8.82
C SER A 355 -26.86 26.00 8.53
N ARG A 356 -26.38 26.76 9.52
CA ARG A 356 -25.11 27.52 9.41
C ARG A 356 -23.89 26.63 9.42
N ALA A 357 -23.91 25.56 10.21
CA ALA A 357 -22.82 24.56 10.20
C ALA A 357 -22.77 23.79 8.88
N LEU A 358 -23.93 23.45 8.29
CA LEU A 358 -24.00 22.76 7.01
C LEU A 358 -23.57 23.66 5.85
N VAL A 359 -23.94 24.96 5.87
CA VAL A 359 -23.64 25.94 4.82
C VAL A 359 -22.97 27.17 5.45
N PRO A 360 -21.66 27.11 5.75
CA PRO A 360 -20.93 28.19 6.38
C PRO A 360 -20.56 29.31 5.40
N LEU A 361 -21.48 29.70 4.53
CA LEU A 361 -21.30 30.70 3.47
C LEU A 361 -22.26 31.87 3.68
N ALA A 362 -21.92 33.01 3.07
CA ALA A 362 -22.83 34.13 2.98
C ALA A 362 -24.08 33.73 2.16
N PRO A 363 -25.26 34.33 2.45
CA PRO A 363 -26.52 33.95 1.78
C PRO A 363 -26.45 34.00 0.24
N GLU A 364 -25.69 34.95 -0.32
CA GLU A 364 -25.52 35.12 -1.76
C GLU A 364 -24.78 33.95 -2.42
N GLN A 365 -23.94 33.25 -1.65
CA GLN A 365 -23.13 32.10 -2.09
C GLN A 365 -23.77 30.77 -1.74
N ALA A 366 -24.69 30.74 -0.78
CA ALA A 366 -25.34 29.52 -0.28
C ALA A 366 -26.10 28.75 -1.37
N SER A 367 -26.69 29.45 -2.35
CA SER A 367 -27.42 28.85 -3.47
C SER A 367 -26.52 28.00 -4.39
N ARG A 368 -25.21 28.22 -4.39
CA ARG A 368 -24.24 27.46 -5.19
C ARG A 368 -23.64 26.28 -4.42
N TYR A 369 -23.91 26.21 -3.12
CA TYR A 369 -23.37 25.15 -2.28
C TYR A 369 -24.10 23.83 -2.54
N TYR A 370 -23.38 22.71 -2.38
CA TYR A 370 -23.95 21.38 -2.67
C TYR A 370 -24.96 20.90 -1.64
N LEU A 371 -24.95 21.44 -0.42
CA LEU A 371 -25.96 21.21 0.59
C LEU A 371 -27.04 22.28 0.54
N ALA A 372 -28.28 21.86 0.57
CA ALA A 372 -29.44 22.73 0.51
C ALA A 372 -30.37 22.49 1.69
N PRO A 373 -30.11 23.10 2.85
CA PRO A 373 -30.99 22.96 4.00
C PRO A 373 -32.32 23.69 3.75
N GLN A 374 -33.40 22.95 3.96
CA GLN A 374 -34.78 23.45 3.89
C GLN A 374 -35.45 23.29 5.24
N PHE A 375 -36.00 24.38 5.75
CA PHE A 375 -36.77 24.35 6.99
C PHE A 375 -38.21 23.94 6.72
N MET A 376 -38.77 23.09 7.58
CA MET A 376 -40.17 22.74 7.57
C MET A 376 -40.67 22.37 8.96
N LEU A 377 -41.97 22.35 9.13
CA LEU A 377 -42.62 21.85 10.32
C LEU A 377 -42.60 20.31 10.35
N PRO A 378 -42.47 19.68 11.54
CA PRO A 378 -42.54 18.21 11.64
C PRO A 378 -43.82 17.63 10.98
N ALA A 379 -44.95 18.35 11.04
CA ALA A 379 -46.21 17.94 10.42
C ALA A 379 -46.16 17.88 8.87
N GLU A 380 -45.22 18.54 8.22
CA GLU A 380 -45.05 18.56 6.78
C GLU A 380 -44.19 17.39 6.26
N LEU A 381 -43.46 16.71 7.15
CA LEU A 381 -42.58 15.58 6.79
C LEU A 381 -43.27 14.46 6.00
N PRO A 382 -44.51 14.02 6.33
CA PRO A 382 -45.15 12.97 5.55
C PRO A 382 -45.30 13.31 4.06
N ALA A 383 -45.60 14.55 3.71
CA ALA A 383 -45.70 15.01 2.34
C ALA A 383 -44.30 15.08 1.68
N ALA A 384 -43.32 15.60 2.37
CA ALA A 384 -41.92 15.74 1.88
C ALA A 384 -41.21 14.38 1.68
N LEU A 385 -41.58 13.36 2.43
CA LEU A 385 -40.94 12.03 2.39
C LEU A 385 -41.70 11.02 1.50
N SER A 386 -42.94 11.33 1.05
CA SER A 386 -43.71 10.44 0.19
C SER A 386 -43.38 10.53 -1.31
N ILE A 387 -42.36 11.32 -1.67
CA ILE A 387 -41.84 11.43 -3.04
C ILE A 387 -40.92 10.24 -3.41
N PRO A 388 -40.64 9.99 -4.71
CA PRO A 388 -39.73 8.93 -5.12
C PRO A 388 -38.36 8.99 -4.43
N PRO A 389 -37.74 7.85 -4.12
CA PRO A 389 -36.48 7.80 -3.33
C PRO A 389 -35.35 8.67 -3.88
N GLU A 390 -35.23 8.79 -5.20
CA GLU A 390 -34.21 9.60 -5.88
C GLU A 390 -34.37 11.10 -5.67
N ASN A 391 -35.56 11.56 -5.27
CA ASN A 391 -35.85 12.97 -5.02
C ASN A 391 -36.01 13.30 -3.53
N ARG A 392 -35.89 12.29 -2.65
CA ARG A 392 -36.00 12.49 -1.20
C ARG A 392 -34.78 13.23 -0.66
N PRO A 393 -34.95 13.98 0.45
CA PRO A 393 -33.80 14.58 1.13
C PRO A 393 -32.80 13.49 1.56
N ALA A 394 -31.51 13.78 1.47
CA ALA A 394 -30.46 12.85 1.86
C ALA A 394 -30.40 12.63 3.38
N VAL A 395 -30.79 13.67 4.14
CA VAL A 395 -30.79 13.66 5.60
C VAL A 395 -31.98 14.48 6.10
N VAL A 396 -32.65 13.98 7.13
CA VAL A 396 -33.64 14.73 7.93
C VAL A 396 -33.04 14.99 9.30
N PHE A 397 -32.93 16.27 9.66
CA PHE A 397 -32.64 16.73 11.01
C PHE A 397 -33.96 17.02 11.74
N LEU A 398 -34.20 16.31 12.80
CA LEU A 398 -35.38 16.50 13.66
C LEU A 398 -34.93 17.27 14.92
N CYS A 399 -35.26 18.55 14.96
CA CYS A 399 -34.74 19.49 15.94
C CYS A 399 -35.85 19.95 16.87
N ASP A 400 -35.78 19.60 18.16
CA ASP A 400 -36.77 19.94 19.17
C ASP A 400 -38.22 19.83 18.66
N PRO A 401 -38.63 18.65 18.14
CA PRO A 401 -39.83 18.54 17.31
C PRO A 401 -41.16 18.67 18.10
N GLY A 402 -41.12 18.69 19.40
CA GLY A 402 -42.32 18.63 20.20
C GLY A 402 -43.02 17.26 20.16
N PRO A 403 -44.32 17.22 20.43
CA PRO A 403 -45.13 16.00 20.25
C PRO A 403 -45.20 15.61 18.76
N LEU A 404 -44.85 14.38 18.44
CA LEU A 404 -44.91 13.85 17.08
C LEU A 404 -46.25 13.15 16.84
N LEU A 405 -46.87 13.45 15.71
CA LEU A 405 -48.12 12.76 15.30
C LEU A 405 -47.79 11.36 14.72
N PRO A 406 -48.68 10.37 14.82
CA PRO A 406 -48.45 9.01 14.33
C PRO A 406 -48.14 8.91 12.82
N ASN A 407 -48.70 9.83 12.00
CA ASN A 407 -48.40 9.88 10.56
C ASN A 407 -46.95 10.37 10.31
N VAL A 408 -46.41 11.23 11.15
CA VAL A 408 -45.04 11.74 11.06
C VAL A 408 -44.03 10.62 11.43
N THR A 409 -44.25 9.93 12.55
CA THR A 409 -43.40 8.83 13.01
C THR A 409 -43.43 7.67 12.04
N SER A 410 -44.57 7.35 11.47
CA SER A 410 -44.71 6.33 10.40
C SER A 410 -43.96 6.73 9.12
N ALA A 411 -44.02 8.01 8.70
CA ALA A 411 -43.29 8.50 7.54
C ALA A 411 -41.77 8.48 7.75
N LEU A 412 -41.27 8.87 8.93
CA LEU A 412 -39.87 8.79 9.31
C LEU A 412 -39.41 7.33 9.32
N ASN A 413 -40.21 6.41 9.86
CA ASN A 413 -39.87 4.99 9.88
C ASN A 413 -39.73 4.43 8.44
N ALA A 414 -40.71 4.72 7.56
CA ALA A 414 -40.62 4.32 6.16
C ALA A 414 -39.41 4.93 5.43
N TYR A 415 -39.14 6.22 5.67
CA TYR A 415 -37.99 6.92 5.08
C TYR A 415 -36.66 6.27 5.45
N VAL A 416 -36.43 5.99 6.76
CA VAL A 416 -35.19 5.35 7.22
C VAL A 416 -35.10 3.91 6.74
N ASN A 417 -36.21 3.17 6.74
CA ASN A 417 -36.26 1.80 6.24
C ASN A 417 -35.84 1.70 4.76
N ASP A 418 -36.19 2.68 3.96
CA ASP A 418 -35.85 2.77 2.53
C ASP A 418 -34.40 3.27 2.29
N GLY A 419 -33.67 3.68 3.31
CA GLY A 419 -32.27 4.12 3.20
C GLY A 419 -32.01 5.58 3.53
N GLY A 420 -33.01 6.32 3.99
CA GLY A 420 -32.87 7.70 4.47
C GLY A 420 -32.09 7.78 5.78
N ASN A 421 -31.50 8.94 6.03
CA ASN A 421 -30.72 9.20 7.24
C ASN A 421 -31.47 10.18 8.15
N LEU A 422 -31.56 9.87 9.44
CA LEU A 422 -32.26 10.67 10.43
C LEU A 422 -31.30 11.09 11.53
N VAL A 423 -31.26 12.39 11.85
CA VAL A 423 -30.49 12.96 12.96
C VAL A 423 -31.47 13.63 13.92
N ILE A 424 -31.45 13.22 15.18
CA ILE A 424 -32.41 13.67 16.19
C ILE A 424 -31.67 14.49 17.25
N PHE A 425 -32.13 15.72 17.45
CA PHE A 425 -31.73 16.63 18.52
C PHE A 425 -32.95 16.90 19.44
N PRO A 426 -33.09 16.19 20.56
CA PRO A 426 -34.14 16.45 21.50
C PRO A 426 -33.92 17.81 22.20
N GLY A 427 -34.99 18.55 22.40
CA GLY A 427 -34.94 19.85 23.07
C GLY A 427 -36.03 19.99 24.15
N SER A 428 -36.18 21.19 24.65
CA SER A 428 -37.09 21.47 25.80
C SER A 428 -38.56 21.20 25.51
N HIS A 429 -38.97 21.18 24.22
CA HIS A 429 -40.34 20.92 23.82
C HIS A 429 -40.56 19.44 23.38
N SER A 430 -39.49 18.66 23.37
CA SER A 430 -39.55 17.25 22.98
C SER A 430 -40.23 16.42 24.06
N ASP A 431 -41.36 15.80 23.71
CA ASP A 431 -42.09 14.91 24.60
C ASP A 431 -41.54 13.48 24.53
N VAL A 432 -40.49 13.22 25.31
CA VAL A 432 -39.79 11.93 25.32
C VAL A 432 -40.68 10.78 25.80
N SER A 433 -41.72 11.08 26.63
CA SER A 433 -42.67 10.06 27.07
C SER A 433 -43.53 9.54 25.92
N THR A 434 -44.07 10.44 25.10
CA THR A 434 -44.84 10.04 23.90
C THR A 434 -43.97 9.32 22.85
N TRP A 435 -42.68 9.65 22.75
CA TRP A 435 -41.76 8.94 21.87
C TRP A 435 -41.57 7.49 22.29
N SER A 436 -41.57 7.22 23.59
CA SER A 436 -41.44 5.86 24.13
C SER A 436 -42.71 5.03 23.97
N ASP A 437 -43.87 5.70 23.91
CA ASP A 437 -45.18 5.06 23.74
C ASP A 437 -45.54 4.77 22.27
N ASP A 438 -44.84 5.39 21.31
CA ASP A 438 -45.01 5.14 19.88
C ASP A 438 -44.11 4.01 19.41
N PRO A 439 -44.66 2.81 19.05
CA PRO A 439 -43.84 1.69 18.61
C PRO A 439 -43.02 1.97 17.33
N ALA A 440 -43.56 2.76 16.39
CA ALA A 440 -42.89 3.08 15.13
C ALA A 440 -41.67 3.94 15.34
N PHE A 441 -41.78 4.94 16.23
CA PHE A 441 -40.66 5.82 16.55
C PHE A 441 -39.66 5.17 17.50
N THR A 442 -40.16 4.40 18.48
CA THR A 442 -39.30 3.65 19.40
C THR A 442 -38.36 2.69 18.67
N GLN A 443 -38.81 2.04 17.58
CA GLN A 443 -37.95 1.17 16.78
C GLN A 443 -36.80 1.91 16.11
N LEU A 444 -36.99 3.18 15.73
CA LEU A 444 -35.93 4.01 15.11
C LEU A 444 -34.86 4.44 16.10
N LEU A 445 -35.25 4.69 17.37
CA LEU A 445 -34.32 5.24 18.34
C LEU A 445 -33.22 4.25 18.71
N PRO A 446 -31.93 4.63 18.60
CA PRO A 446 -30.80 3.77 18.95
C PRO A 446 -30.63 3.60 20.48
N ALA A 447 -31.24 4.51 21.27
CA ALA A 447 -31.20 4.50 22.72
C ALA A 447 -32.53 5.04 23.25
N THR A 448 -32.86 4.69 24.50
CA THR A 448 -33.95 5.31 25.23
C THR A 448 -33.47 6.60 25.89
N LEU A 449 -34.33 7.62 25.89
CA LEU A 449 -34.05 8.91 26.56
C LEU A 449 -34.70 8.90 27.95
N GLY A 450 -33.93 9.29 28.96
CA GLY A 450 -34.45 9.59 30.27
C GLY A 450 -35.02 11.02 30.37
N PRO A 451 -35.52 11.45 31.51
CA PRO A 451 -35.97 12.81 31.72
C PRO A 451 -34.80 13.80 31.59
N ILE A 452 -35.12 15.04 31.20
CA ILE A 452 -34.11 16.10 31.05
C ILE A 452 -33.45 16.39 32.37
N ILE A 453 -32.13 16.53 32.38
CA ILE A 453 -31.31 16.87 33.54
C ILE A 453 -30.67 18.25 33.31
N GLU A 454 -30.79 19.13 34.29
CA GLU A 454 -30.07 20.40 34.31
C GLU A 454 -28.74 20.23 35.03
N THR A 455 -27.67 20.73 34.43
CA THR A 455 -26.34 20.72 35.03
C THR A 455 -26.16 21.94 35.93
N THR A 456 -25.32 21.82 36.92
CA THR A 456 -25.01 22.94 37.81
C THR A 456 -23.68 23.57 37.42
N ALA A 457 -23.55 24.89 37.62
CA ALA A 457 -22.32 25.62 37.30
C ALA A 457 -21.07 25.07 38.04
N ASN A 458 -21.28 24.41 39.21
CA ASN A 458 -20.19 23.84 39.99
C ASN A 458 -19.67 22.49 39.45
N GLN A 459 -20.40 21.84 38.55
CA GLN A 459 -20.01 20.58 37.88
C GLN A 459 -20.38 20.64 36.40
N PRO A 460 -19.63 21.39 35.60
CA PRO A 460 -19.91 21.50 34.19
C PRO A 460 -19.70 20.14 33.51
N LEU A 461 -20.69 19.70 32.77
CA LEU A 461 -20.64 18.50 31.98
C LEU A 461 -20.16 18.88 30.57
N THR A 462 -19.11 18.21 30.08
CA THR A 462 -18.50 18.51 28.79
C THR A 462 -18.49 17.26 27.92
N TRP A 463 -18.14 17.41 26.66
CA TRP A 463 -17.75 16.27 25.85
C TRP A 463 -16.47 15.61 26.39
N GLN A 464 -16.26 14.32 26.11
CA GLN A 464 -14.95 13.70 26.27
C GLN A 464 -13.91 14.47 25.44
N SER A 465 -12.69 14.59 25.95
CA SER A 465 -11.66 15.40 25.32
C SER A 465 -10.91 14.67 24.19
N ARG A 466 -10.81 13.36 24.28
CA ARG A 466 -10.05 12.48 23.35
C ARG A 466 -10.55 11.04 23.45
N GLY A 467 -9.98 10.17 22.60
CA GLY A 467 -10.33 8.74 22.61
C GLY A 467 -11.53 8.41 21.72
N PHE A 468 -11.77 9.23 20.71
CA PHE A 468 -12.82 8.99 19.73
C PHE A 468 -12.40 7.86 18.77
N SER A 469 -13.20 6.81 18.69
CA SER A 469 -12.96 5.67 17.81
C SER A 469 -13.75 5.75 16.50
N HIS A 470 -14.83 6.54 16.47
CA HIS A 470 -15.68 6.63 15.30
C HIS A 470 -15.13 7.64 14.27
N PRO A 471 -15.17 7.35 12.94
CA PRO A 471 -14.63 8.25 11.90
C PRO A 471 -15.16 9.68 11.96
N ILE A 472 -16.44 9.89 12.32
CA ILE A 472 -17.05 11.23 12.44
C ILE A 472 -16.36 12.08 13.52
N THR A 473 -15.90 11.47 14.60
CA THR A 473 -15.33 12.18 15.75
C THR A 473 -13.83 12.00 15.90
N ALA A 474 -13.22 11.03 15.21
CA ALA A 474 -11.78 10.77 15.26
C ALA A 474 -10.92 11.97 14.85
N PHE A 475 -11.46 12.89 14.05
CA PHE A 475 -10.85 14.17 13.68
C PHE A 475 -10.38 14.99 14.90
N TRP A 476 -11.14 15.00 15.99
CA TRP A 476 -10.80 15.73 17.22
C TRP A 476 -9.81 15.03 18.15
N ASN A 477 -9.30 13.85 17.78
CA ASN A 477 -8.17 13.24 18.49
C ASN A 477 -6.87 14.04 18.27
N ASP A 478 -6.75 14.76 17.16
CA ASP A 478 -5.66 15.68 16.90
C ASP A 478 -5.96 17.04 17.56
N ALA A 479 -5.06 17.47 18.45
CA ALA A 479 -5.20 18.74 19.17
C ALA A 479 -5.21 19.97 18.25
N ALA A 480 -4.63 19.87 17.03
CA ALA A 480 -4.65 20.93 16.04
C ALA A 480 -6.06 21.25 15.52
N ASN A 481 -6.98 20.30 15.60
CA ASN A 481 -8.36 20.42 15.13
C ASN A 481 -9.33 20.98 16.19
N GLY A 482 -8.81 21.39 17.35
CA GLY A 482 -9.60 21.91 18.46
C GLY A 482 -9.89 20.88 19.55
N ASN A 483 -10.73 21.28 20.51
CA ASN A 483 -11.10 20.43 21.65
C ASN A 483 -12.60 20.52 21.92
N LEU A 484 -13.33 19.43 21.73
CA LEU A 484 -14.77 19.37 22.02
C LEU A 484 -15.09 19.56 23.51
N ALA A 485 -14.15 19.32 24.43
CA ALA A 485 -14.37 19.50 25.87
C ALA A 485 -14.51 20.98 26.28
N THR A 486 -14.31 21.93 25.38
CA THR A 486 -14.64 23.35 25.63
C THR A 486 -16.14 23.61 25.64
N VAL A 487 -16.92 22.73 25.05
CA VAL A 487 -18.39 22.82 25.00
C VAL A 487 -18.98 22.26 26.26
N THR A 488 -19.80 23.05 26.97
CA THR A 488 -20.49 22.67 28.21
C THR A 488 -21.96 22.41 27.94
N PHE A 489 -22.51 21.41 28.63
CA PHE A 489 -23.93 21.09 28.59
C PHE A 489 -24.66 21.72 29.78
N ASN A 490 -25.66 22.54 29.49
CA ASN A 490 -26.54 23.13 30.50
C ASN A 490 -27.72 22.18 30.81
N ARG A 491 -28.22 21.50 29.77
CA ARG A 491 -29.32 20.54 29.83
C ARG A 491 -29.04 19.38 28.91
N TYR A 492 -29.38 18.18 29.33
CA TYR A 492 -29.23 16.98 28.50
C TYR A 492 -30.23 15.90 28.90
N PHE A 493 -30.44 14.94 27.97
CA PHE A 493 -31.24 13.73 28.19
C PHE A 493 -30.27 12.55 28.41
N PRO A 494 -30.35 11.83 29.54
CA PRO A 494 -29.55 10.60 29.69
C PRO A 494 -29.95 9.57 28.64
N LEU A 495 -28.95 9.02 27.94
CA LEU A 495 -29.16 7.98 26.94
C LEU A 495 -28.82 6.62 27.53
N THR A 496 -29.74 5.66 27.39
CA THR A 496 -29.54 4.25 27.77
C THR A 496 -29.64 3.39 26.50
N LEU A 497 -28.57 2.66 26.18
CA LEU A 497 -28.54 1.80 25.01
C LEU A 497 -29.56 0.67 25.14
N LYS A 498 -30.25 0.33 24.05
CA LYS A 498 -31.20 -0.79 24.02
C LYS A 498 -30.44 -2.12 24.00
N PRO A 499 -30.81 -3.11 24.82
CA PRO A 499 -30.23 -4.44 24.76
C PRO A 499 -30.41 -5.07 23.39
N GLY A 500 -29.33 -5.60 22.79
CA GLY A 500 -29.37 -6.29 21.50
C GLY A 500 -29.46 -5.39 20.27
N ALA A 501 -29.48 -4.06 20.42
CA ALA A 501 -29.40 -3.14 19.30
C ALA A 501 -27.93 -3.03 18.81
N SER A 502 -27.72 -2.95 17.48
CA SER A 502 -26.42 -2.63 16.88
C SER A 502 -26.07 -1.14 17.01
N ALA A 503 -26.24 -0.60 18.21
CA ALA A 503 -26.04 0.82 18.50
C ALA A 503 -24.58 1.07 18.90
N ASN A 504 -23.95 2.05 18.24
CA ASN A 504 -22.58 2.48 18.49
C ASN A 504 -22.56 3.85 19.16
N VAL A 505 -21.83 3.99 20.25
CA VAL A 505 -21.57 5.29 20.86
C VAL A 505 -20.52 6.03 20.04
N ILE A 506 -20.91 7.12 19.39
CA ILE A 506 -20.03 7.95 18.56
C ILE A 506 -19.20 8.89 19.45
N ALA A 507 -19.85 9.46 20.47
CA ALA A 507 -19.21 10.33 21.43
C ALA A 507 -19.87 10.18 22.82
N ALA A 508 -19.09 10.40 23.88
CA ALA A 508 -19.53 10.38 25.25
C ALA A 508 -19.28 11.72 25.94
N LEU A 509 -19.98 11.95 27.04
CA LEU A 509 -19.71 13.03 27.95
C LEU A 509 -18.48 12.74 28.83
N SER A 510 -17.94 13.75 29.49
CA SER A 510 -16.78 13.63 30.39
C SER A 510 -16.98 12.60 31.52
N GLY A 511 -18.22 12.31 31.88
CA GLY A 511 -18.60 11.26 32.83
C GLY A 511 -18.75 9.85 32.23
N GLY A 512 -18.45 9.65 30.96
CA GLY A 512 -18.56 8.36 30.26
C GLY A 512 -19.96 8.00 29.77
N GLN A 513 -20.96 8.85 30.00
CA GLN A 513 -22.33 8.66 29.53
C GLN A 513 -22.41 8.91 28.01
N PRO A 514 -23.20 8.14 27.25
CA PRO A 514 -23.40 8.37 25.84
C PRO A 514 -23.97 9.77 25.56
N ALA A 515 -23.35 10.49 24.63
CA ALA A 515 -23.82 11.79 24.17
C ALA A 515 -24.37 11.74 22.73
N VAL A 516 -23.75 10.93 21.87
CA VAL A 516 -24.22 10.67 20.53
C VAL A 516 -24.20 9.17 20.27
N VAL A 517 -25.32 8.63 19.85
CA VAL A 517 -25.49 7.21 19.54
C VAL A 517 -25.99 7.06 18.12
N ALA A 518 -25.36 6.18 17.36
CA ALA A 518 -25.79 5.81 16.01
C ALA A 518 -26.26 4.37 15.97
N SER A 519 -27.25 4.08 15.12
CA SER A 519 -27.61 2.73 14.73
C SER A 519 -28.00 2.67 13.26
N SER A 520 -27.70 1.55 12.62
CA SER A 520 -28.26 1.24 11.32
C SER A 520 -29.65 0.64 11.52
N TYR A 521 -30.65 1.16 10.84
CA TYR A 521 -32.02 0.64 10.83
C TYR A 521 -32.40 0.28 9.40
N SER A 522 -32.52 -1.00 9.10
CA SER A 522 -32.72 -1.51 7.74
C SER A 522 -31.60 -1.00 6.79
N LYS A 523 -31.93 -0.13 5.84
CA LYS A 523 -31.00 0.47 4.87
C LYS A 523 -30.47 1.83 5.29
N GLY A 524 -31.11 2.49 6.27
CA GLY A 524 -30.79 3.83 6.71
C GLY A 524 -30.03 3.88 8.02
N THR A 525 -29.67 5.09 8.43
CA THR A 525 -28.93 5.36 9.67
C THR A 525 -29.66 6.37 10.53
N VAL A 526 -29.72 6.12 11.82
CA VAL A 526 -30.26 7.05 12.81
C VAL A 526 -29.16 7.47 13.78
N LEU A 527 -29.00 8.80 13.92
CA LEU A 527 -28.15 9.41 14.93
C LEU A 527 -29.03 10.09 15.97
N LEU A 528 -28.80 9.79 17.23
CA LEU A 528 -29.48 10.42 18.36
C LEU A 528 -28.46 11.18 19.21
N PHE A 529 -28.66 12.48 19.33
CA PHE A 529 -27.96 13.34 20.26
C PHE A 529 -28.70 13.36 21.63
N ASN A 530 -27.96 13.64 22.68
CA ASN A 530 -28.54 13.75 24.04
C ASN A 530 -29.01 15.17 24.40
N ALA A 531 -28.84 16.13 23.48
CA ALA A 531 -29.21 17.53 23.71
C ALA A 531 -29.54 18.23 22.40
N SER A 532 -30.29 19.32 22.50
CA SER A 532 -30.53 20.26 21.41
C SER A 532 -29.25 21.04 21.08
N CYS A 533 -29.07 21.37 19.80
CA CYS A 533 -28.01 22.27 19.35
C CYS A 533 -28.38 23.73 19.52
N SER A 534 -28.78 24.12 20.75
CA SER A 534 -29.21 25.48 21.07
C SER A 534 -28.46 26.05 22.27
N ALA A 535 -28.44 27.37 22.38
CA ALA A 535 -27.82 28.05 23.52
C ALA A 535 -28.47 27.74 24.90
N VAL A 536 -29.69 27.17 24.89
CA VAL A 536 -30.36 26.71 26.10
C VAL A 536 -29.71 25.43 26.63
N HIS A 537 -29.32 24.52 25.75
CA HIS A 537 -28.75 23.23 26.10
C HIS A 537 -27.23 23.24 26.18
N ILE A 538 -26.58 24.02 25.32
CA ILE A 538 -25.12 23.98 25.11
C ILE A 538 -24.56 25.39 25.18
N SER A 539 -23.42 25.57 25.86
CA SER A 539 -22.63 26.81 25.84
C SER A 539 -21.17 26.54 25.45
N PHE A 540 -20.56 27.54 24.83
CA PHE A 540 -19.19 27.49 24.29
C PHE A 540 -18.24 28.33 25.15
#